data_0501e2e986126d72ec82ea6857e26d1c
#
_entry.id   0501e2e986126d72ec82ea6857e26d1c
#
_cell.length_a   1.000
_cell.length_b   1.000
_cell.length_c   1.000
_cell.angle_alpha   90.00
_cell.angle_beta   90.00
_cell.angle_gamma   90.00
#
_symmetry.space_group_name_H-M   'P 1'
#
loop_
_entity.id
_entity.type
_entity.pdbx_description
1 polymer ?
#
loop_
_entity_poly.entity_id
_entity_poly.type
_entity_poly.pdbx_seq_one_letter_code
_entity_poly.pdbx_strand_id
1 'polypeptide(L)'
;LNMESIEEAALFTKLCRNFGLPLIKLVDCDGVEVSLAAERSALWNSAKELLAASAEVRSISIITGKAVGMAYTLLASHSVAETVYAWSTAQITPLNEEAGGIVMYANKLKNTSDIFKAREIAKQTYKEIDGDAYTAATRKVVDDIINPEDTRQYLLSAIIMLTLND
;
A
#
# COMPACT_ATOMS: atom_id res chain seq x y z
N LEU A 1 -2.17 9.10 4.69
CA LEU A 1 -2.28 10.11 3.62
C LEU A 1 -3.41 11.07 3.94
N ASN A 2 -3.17 12.36 3.86
CA ASN A 2 -4.17 13.42 3.91
C ASN A 2 -4.41 13.99 2.50
N MET A 3 -5.37 14.89 2.35
CA MET A 3 -5.73 15.51 1.07
C MET A 3 -4.52 16.19 0.41
N GLU A 4 -3.79 17.00 1.16
CA GLU A 4 -2.65 17.79 0.68
C GLU A 4 -1.52 16.88 0.12
N SER A 5 -1.15 15.83 0.87
CA SER A 5 -0.12 14.88 0.42
C SER A 5 -0.54 14.09 -0.83
N ILE A 6 -1.83 13.81 -0.99
CA ILE A 6 -2.35 13.15 -2.19
C ILE A 6 -2.31 14.11 -3.40
N GLU A 7 -2.64 15.38 -3.21
CA GLU A 7 -2.54 16.41 -4.26
C GLU A 7 -1.11 16.63 -4.71
N GLU A 8 -0.18 16.76 -3.79
CA GLU A 8 1.26 16.87 -4.08
C GLU A 8 1.77 15.65 -4.85
N ALA A 9 1.39 14.44 -4.43
CA ALA A 9 1.75 13.21 -5.14
C ALA A 9 1.16 13.18 -6.57
N ALA A 10 -0.07 13.62 -6.75
CA ALA A 10 -0.70 13.70 -8.07
C ALA A 10 0.02 14.71 -8.99
N LEU A 11 0.38 15.88 -8.46
CA LEU A 11 1.13 16.89 -9.20
C LEU A 11 2.52 16.38 -9.59
N PHE A 12 3.24 15.74 -8.68
CA PHE A 12 4.55 15.15 -8.96
C PHE A 12 4.47 14.04 -10.00
N THR A 13 3.45 13.19 -9.92
CA THR A 13 3.21 12.13 -10.89
C THR A 13 2.95 12.70 -12.29
N LYS A 14 2.13 13.75 -12.40
CA LYS A 14 1.89 14.48 -13.65
C LYS A 14 3.18 15.11 -14.22
N LEU A 15 4.04 15.62 -13.34
CA LEU A 15 5.35 16.14 -13.72
C LEU A 15 6.22 15.04 -14.34
N CYS A 16 6.36 13.89 -13.68
CA CYS A 16 7.12 12.75 -14.21
C CYS A 16 6.61 12.32 -15.58
N ARG A 17 5.29 12.22 -15.74
CA ARG A 17 4.66 11.95 -17.06
C ARG A 17 5.09 12.93 -18.13
N ASN A 18 5.02 14.24 -17.85
CA ASN A 18 5.31 15.28 -18.83
C ASN A 18 6.77 15.27 -19.28
N PHE A 19 7.68 14.78 -18.45
CA PHE A 19 9.11 14.62 -18.77
C PHE A 19 9.48 13.20 -19.24
N GLY A 20 8.52 12.29 -19.37
CA GLY A 20 8.80 10.89 -19.74
C GLY A 20 9.65 10.15 -18.70
N LEU A 21 9.60 10.54 -17.44
CA LEU A 21 10.39 9.94 -16.37
C LEU A 21 9.63 8.79 -15.71
N PRO A 22 10.25 7.62 -15.51
CA PRO A 22 9.66 6.57 -14.71
C PRO A 22 9.59 6.98 -13.24
N LEU A 23 8.55 6.55 -12.54
CA LEU A 23 8.31 6.88 -11.14
C LEU A 23 8.66 5.69 -10.24
N ILE A 24 9.51 5.91 -9.25
CA ILE A 24 9.78 4.95 -8.19
C ILE A 24 9.07 5.40 -6.92
N LYS A 25 8.22 4.55 -6.36
CA LYS A 25 7.47 4.81 -5.12
C LYS A 25 7.99 3.92 -4.00
N LEU A 26 8.52 4.53 -2.94
CA LEU A 26 8.83 3.84 -1.70
C LEU A 26 7.65 4.02 -0.74
N VAL A 27 6.99 2.93 -0.39
CA VAL A 27 5.71 2.97 0.29
C VAL A 27 5.85 2.50 1.74
N ASP A 28 5.56 3.41 2.67
CA ASP A 28 5.37 3.14 4.09
C ASP A 28 4.20 4.01 4.58
N CYS A 29 2.98 3.45 4.56
CA CYS A 29 1.78 4.21 4.82
C CYS A 29 0.68 3.40 5.51
N ASP A 30 0.22 3.89 6.67
CA ASP A 30 -0.82 3.25 7.49
C ASP A 30 -2.25 3.40 6.93
N GLY A 31 -2.43 4.11 5.82
CA GLY A 31 -3.74 4.34 5.22
C GLY A 31 -4.00 5.80 4.87
N VAL A 32 -5.25 6.09 4.59
CA VAL A 32 -5.75 7.44 4.30
C VAL A 32 -6.41 7.99 5.55
N GLU A 33 -6.31 9.29 5.77
CA GLU A 33 -6.92 9.98 6.90
C GLU A 33 -8.42 9.69 7.00
N VAL A 34 -8.85 9.26 8.19
CA VAL A 34 -10.25 8.97 8.53
C VAL A 34 -10.71 10.00 9.53
N SER A 35 -11.34 11.05 9.04
CA SER A 35 -11.94 12.09 9.88
C SER A 35 -13.16 12.68 9.19
N LEU A 36 -14.06 13.28 9.96
CA LEU A 36 -15.22 13.98 9.39
C LEU A 36 -14.79 15.16 8.49
N ALA A 37 -13.66 15.78 8.80
CA ALA A 37 -13.09 16.84 7.97
C ALA A 37 -12.58 16.28 6.63
N ALA A 38 -11.88 15.15 6.65
CA ALA A 38 -11.39 14.49 5.46
C ALA A 38 -12.54 14.03 4.56
N GLU A 39 -13.60 13.45 5.11
CA GLU A 39 -14.76 13.01 4.32
C GLU A 39 -15.54 14.18 3.69
N ARG A 40 -15.56 15.34 4.33
CA ARG A 40 -16.16 16.56 3.79
C ARG A 40 -15.25 17.34 2.85
N SER A 41 -13.98 16.99 2.78
CA SER A 41 -12.99 17.62 1.91
C SER A 41 -13.06 17.04 0.48
N ALA A 42 -12.22 17.58 -0.39
CA ALA A 42 -12.03 17.05 -1.73
C ALA A 42 -11.09 15.81 -1.79
N LEU A 43 -10.78 15.17 -0.66
CA LEU A 43 -9.80 14.06 -0.55
C LEU A 43 -10.03 12.98 -1.60
N TRP A 44 -11.26 12.54 -1.81
CA TRP A 44 -11.59 11.51 -2.78
C TRP A 44 -11.44 11.97 -4.23
N ASN A 45 -11.61 13.26 -4.51
CA ASN A 45 -11.31 13.83 -5.83
C ASN A 45 -9.81 13.84 -6.07
N SER A 46 -9.01 14.24 -5.08
CA SER A 46 -7.55 14.23 -5.14
C SER A 46 -7.02 12.79 -5.29
N ALA A 47 -7.60 11.82 -4.59
CA ALA A 47 -7.28 10.39 -4.73
C ALA A 47 -7.57 9.87 -6.16
N LYS A 48 -8.70 10.25 -6.73
CA LYS A 48 -9.06 9.93 -8.12
C LYS A 48 -8.07 10.55 -9.12
N GLU A 49 -7.64 11.79 -8.89
CA GLU A 49 -6.63 12.43 -9.73
C GLU A 49 -5.28 11.74 -9.65
N LEU A 50 -4.85 11.32 -8.46
CA LEU A 50 -3.62 10.55 -8.29
C LEU A 50 -3.69 9.21 -9.02
N LEU A 51 -4.80 8.48 -8.90
CA LEU A 51 -5.00 7.22 -9.63
C LEU A 51 -4.92 7.42 -11.14
N ALA A 52 -5.62 8.44 -11.67
CA ALA A 52 -5.61 8.75 -13.09
C ALA A 52 -4.21 9.14 -13.59
N ALA A 53 -3.49 9.97 -12.83
CA ALA A 53 -2.12 10.35 -13.17
C ALA A 53 -1.17 9.15 -13.13
N SER A 54 -1.31 8.26 -12.14
CA SER A 54 -0.46 7.08 -11.97
C SER A 54 -0.67 6.04 -13.07
N ALA A 55 -1.88 5.92 -13.62
CA ALA A 55 -2.15 5.02 -14.74
C ALA A 55 -1.47 5.43 -16.06
N GLU A 56 -1.00 6.68 -16.16
CA GLU A 56 -0.34 7.23 -17.35
C GLU A 56 1.18 7.33 -17.20
N VAL A 57 1.74 6.87 -16.07
CA VAL A 57 3.19 6.93 -15.78
C VAL A 57 3.71 5.54 -15.50
N ARG A 58 4.78 5.17 -16.18
CA ARG A 58 5.49 3.91 -15.90
C ARG A 58 6.09 3.97 -14.51
N SER A 59 5.72 3.05 -13.65
CA SER A 59 6.17 3.12 -12.26
C SER A 59 6.44 1.77 -11.62
N ILE A 60 7.32 1.81 -10.62
CA ILE A 60 7.68 0.69 -9.75
C ILE A 60 7.32 1.09 -8.33
N SER A 61 6.66 0.23 -7.60
CA SER A 61 6.40 0.44 -6.17
C SER A 61 7.15 -0.57 -5.32
N ILE A 62 7.76 -0.09 -4.24
CA ILE A 62 8.41 -0.93 -3.23
C ILE A 62 7.77 -0.62 -1.89
N ILE A 63 7.14 -1.62 -1.29
CA ILE A 63 6.56 -1.50 0.05
C ILE A 63 7.67 -1.78 1.06
N THR A 64 8.16 -0.71 1.69
CA THR A 64 9.29 -0.75 2.63
C THR A 64 8.85 -0.91 4.08
N GLY A 65 7.60 -0.59 4.37
CA GLY A 65 7.00 -0.70 5.69
C GLY A 65 5.54 -1.11 5.57
N LYS A 66 4.62 -0.20 5.70
CA LYS A 66 3.19 -0.48 5.67
C LYS A 66 2.53 -0.06 4.35
N ALA A 67 1.55 -0.84 3.93
CA ALA A 67 0.64 -0.46 2.85
C ALA A 67 -0.77 -0.92 3.22
N VAL A 68 -1.53 -0.05 3.89
CA VAL A 68 -2.82 -0.41 4.49
C VAL A 68 -3.99 0.18 3.70
N GLY A 69 -4.94 -0.67 3.31
CA GLY A 69 -6.20 -0.25 2.69
C GLY A 69 -6.02 0.60 1.44
N MET A 70 -6.59 1.80 1.45
CA MET A 70 -6.50 2.73 0.32
C MET A 70 -5.07 3.20 0.02
N ALA A 71 -4.16 3.21 1.00
CA ALA A 71 -2.76 3.55 0.73
C ALA A 71 -2.11 2.53 -0.23
N TYR A 72 -2.38 1.24 -0.04
CA TYR A 72 -1.96 0.22 -1.01
C TYR A 72 -2.56 0.50 -2.40
N THR A 73 -3.85 0.76 -2.47
CA THR A 73 -4.54 0.99 -3.75
C THR A 73 -3.97 2.20 -4.50
N LEU A 74 -3.68 3.30 -3.79
CA LEU A 74 -3.22 4.55 -4.40
C LEU A 74 -1.73 4.53 -4.77
N LEU A 75 -0.91 3.76 -4.03
CA LEU A 75 0.55 3.86 -4.13
C LEU A 75 1.22 2.60 -4.67
N ALA A 76 0.66 1.41 -4.42
CA ALA A 76 1.36 0.14 -4.65
C ALA A 76 0.53 -0.92 -5.40
N SER A 77 -0.72 -0.67 -5.77
CA SER A 77 -1.48 -1.66 -6.54
C SER A 77 -1.00 -1.74 -7.99
N HIS A 78 -1.25 -2.90 -8.64
CA HIS A 78 -0.99 -3.08 -10.08
C HIS A 78 -1.81 -2.16 -11.00
N SER A 79 -2.77 -1.42 -10.44
CA SER A 79 -3.46 -0.34 -11.17
C SER A 79 -2.64 0.94 -11.29
N VAL A 80 -1.59 1.07 -10.48
CA VAL A 80 -0.77 2.29 -10.40
C VAL A 80 0.74 2.02 -10.47
N ALA A 81 1.14 0.76 -10.62
CA ALA A 81 2.52 0.36 -10.78
C ALA A 81 2.62 -0.90 -11.67
N GLU A 82 3.59 -0.93 -12.57
CA GLU A 82 3.84 -2.08 -13.43
C GLU A 82 4.51 -3.23 -12.67
N THR A 83 5.28 -2.88 -11.64
CA THR A 83 5.95 -3.86 -10.77
C THR A 83 5.84 -3.43 -9.32
N VAL A 84 5.49 -4.37 -8.46
CA VAL A 84 5.30 -4.15 -7.03
C VAL A 84 6.17 -5.12 -6.24
N TYR A 85 7.16 -4.59 -5.54
CA TYR A 85 7.99 -5.34 -4.61
C TYR A 85 7.60 -5.05 -3.18
N ALA A 86 7.87 -5.99 -2.28
CA ALA A 86 7.74 -5.75 -0.85
C ALA A 86 9.01 -6.21 -0.12
N TRP A 87 9.43 -5.47 0.89
CA TRP A 87 10.41 -5.99 1.83
C TRP A 87 9.82 -7.14 2.64
N SER A 88 10.66 -8.09 3.05
CA SER A 88 10.24 -9.23 3.85
C SER A 88 9.60 -8.84 5.20
N THR A 89 9.84 -7.62 5.66
CA THR A 89 9.28 -7.04 6.89
C THR A 89 8.02 -6.19 6.66
N ALA A 90 7.58 -6.03 5.41
CA ALA A 90 6.46 -5.19 5.06
C ALA A 90 5.12 -5.77 5.57
N GLN A 91 4.20 -4.87 5.88
CA GLN A 91 2.83 -5.19 6.30
C GLN A 91 1.84 -4.70 5.24
N ILE A 92 1.09 -5.63 4.66
CA ILE A 92 0.16 -5.32 3.58
C ILE A 92 -1.21 -5.86 3.92
N THR A 93 -2.13 -4.98 4.27
CA THR A 93 -3.47 -5.36 4.74
C THR A 93 -4.58 -4.50 4.15
N PRO A 94 -5.77 -5.07 3.92
CA PRO A 94 -6.93 -4.29 3.48
C PRO A 94 -7.50 -3.37 4.58
N LEU A 95 -7.27 -3.69 5.85
CA LEU A 95 -7.74 -2.92 7.01
C LEU A 95 -6.58 -2.70 7.97
N ASN A 96 -6.69 -1.68 8.83
CA ASN A 96 -5.77 -1.53 9.94
C ASN A 96 -5.89 -2.70 10.93
N GLU A 97 -4.91 -2.87 11.78
CA GLU A 97 -4.78 -4.02 12.70
C GLU A 97 -6.00 -4.17 13.62
N GLU A 98 -6.56 -3.05 14.10
CA GLU A 98 -7.70 -3.03 15.01
C GLU A 98 -9.00 -3.45 14.31
N ALA A 99 -9.32 -2.83 13.19
CA ALA A 99 -10.50 -3.16 12.40
C ALA A 99 -10.40 -4.57 11.81
N GLY A 100 -9.25 -4.94 11.28
CA GLY A 100 -9.00 -6.27 10.71
C GLY A 100 -9.14 -7.37 11.75
N GLY A 101 -8.58 -7.19 12.94
CA GLY A 101 -8.72 -8.12 14.05
C GLY A 101 -10.18 -8.33 14.46
N ILE A 102 -10.96 -7.26 14.54
CA ILE A 102 -12.39 -7.35 14.89
C ILE A 102 -13.17 -8.09 13.79
N VAL A 103 -12.96 -7.73 12.52
CA VAL A 103 -13.72 -8.29 11.39
C VAL A 103 -13.37 -9.76 11.16
N MET A 104 -12.09 -10.10 11.07
CA MET A 104 -11.63 -11.45 10.74
C MET A 104 -11.88 -12.45 11.87
N TYR A 105 -11.79 -12.00 13.12
CA TYR A 105 -11.91 -12.88 14.29
C TYR A 105 -13.19 -12.65 15.10
N ALA A 106 -14.22 -12.01 14.52
CA ALA A 106 -15.51 -11.69 15.16
C ALA A 106 -16.15 -12.86 15.90
N ASN A 107 -16.10 -14.07 15.32
CA ASN A 107 -16.69 -15.26 15.93
C ASN A 107 -15.95 -15.72 17.20
N LYS A 108 -14.63 -15.53 17.25
CA LYS A 108 -13.84 -15.83 18.45
C LYS A 108 -14.11 -14.82 19.56
N LEU A 109 -14.39 -13.56 19.19
CA LEU A 109 -14.70 -12.48 20.13
C LEU A 109 -16.05 -12.63 20.82
N LYS A 110 -17.05 -13.24 20.13
CA LYS A 110 -18.40 -13.44 20.68
C LYS A 110 -18.46 -14.42 21.85
N ASN A 111 -17.53 -15.37 21.95
CA ASN A 111 -17.56 -16.47 22.88
C ASN A 111 -16.53 -16.35 24.02
N THR A 112 -16.06 -15.15 24.31
CA THR A 112 -15.04 -14.91 25.34
C THR A 112 -15.62 -14.18 26.55
N SER A 113 -15.11 -14.49 27.73
CA SER A 113 -15.44 -13.80 28.97
C SER A 113 -14.66 -12.48 29.13
N ASP A 114 -13.49 -12.36 28.47
CA ASP A 114 -12.64 -11.18 28.49
C ASP A 114 -12.47 -10.63 27.07
N ILE A 115 -13.36 -9.71 26.70
CA ILE A 115 -13.42 -9.14 25.36
C ILE A 115 -12.19 -8.25 25.06
N PHE A 116 -11.61 -7.58 26.05
CA PHE A 116 -10.45 -6.71 25.83
C PHE A 116 -9.22 -7.52 25.47
N LYS A 117 -8.94 -8.56 26.25
CA LYS A 117 -7.84 -9.49 25.97
C LYS A 117 -8.02 -10.20 24.63
N ALA A 118 -9.24 -10.62 24.32
CA ALA A 118 -9.53 -11.28 23.07
C ALA A 118 -9.35 -10.35 21.85
N ARG A 119 -9.69 -9.07 21.95
CA ARG A 119 -9.44 -8.07 20.91
C ARG A 119 -7.96 -7.86 20.67
N GLU A 120 -7.14 -7.77 21.74
CA GLU A 120 -5.70 -7.59 21.60
C GLU A 120 -5.05 -8.80 20.92
N ILE A 121 -5.47 -10.01 21.29
CA ILE A 121 -5.03 -11.25 20.63
C ILE A 121 -5.45 -11.26 19.15
N ALA A 122 -6.68 -10.87 18.85
CA ALA A 122 -7.20 -10.82 17.48
C ALA A 122 -6.43 -9.80 16.62
N LYS A 123 -6.12 -8.63 17.16
CA LYS A 123 -5.31 -7.60 16.53
C LYS A 123 -3.91 -8.13 16.21
N GLN A 124 -3.25 -8.73 17.21
CA GLN A 124 -1.91 -9.27 17.03
C GLN A 124 -1.90 -10.42 16.01
N THR A 125 -2.88 -11.31 16.07
CA THR A 125 -3.01 -12.42 15.11
C THR A 125 -3.21 -11.90 13.68
N TYR A 126 -4.06 -10.87 13.50
CA TYR A 126 -4.29 -10.25 12.19
C TYR A 126 -3.00 -9.63 11.64
N LYS A 127 -2.25 -8.93 12.48
CA LYS A 127 -0.97 -8.34 12.11
C LYS A 127 0.06 -9.39 11.66
N GLU A 128 0.22 -10.46 12.42
CA GLU A 128 1.26 -11.46 12.20
C GLU A 128 0.94 -12.43 11.06
N ILE A 129 -0.33 -12.78 10.90
CA ILE A 129 -0.73 -13.82 9.93
C ILE A 129 -1.29 -13.20 8.65
N ASP A 130 -2.21 -12.25 8.77
CA ASP A 130 -2.88 -11.67 7.60
C ASP A 130 -2.11 -10.49 7.00
N GLY A 131 -1.30 -9.81 7.81
CA GLY A 131 -0.51 -8.63 7.41
C GLY A 131 0.87 -8.94 6.89
N ASP A 132 1.31 -10.19 6.94
CA ASP A 132 2.64 -10.60 6.51
C ASP A 132 2.83 -10.47 4.99
N ALA A 133 4.02 -10.04 4.57
CA ALA A 133 4.37 -9.86 3.15
C ALA A 133 4.26 -11.16 2.36
N TYR A 134 4.60 -12.31 2.94
CA TYR A 134 4.49 -13.61 2.29
C TYR A 134 3.04 -14.01 2.03
N THR A 135 2.15 -13.69 2.96
CA THR A 135 0.70 -13.86 2.77
C THR A 135 0.18 -13.00 1.63
N ALA A 136 0.65 -11.75 1.51
CA ALA A 136 0.32 -10.87 0.39
C ALA A 136 0.84 -11.43 -0.95
N ALA A 137 2.04 -11.98 -0.99
CA ALA A 137 2.62 -12.60 -2.18
C ALA A 137 1.82 -13.84 -2.63
N THR A 138 1.39 -14.71 -1.71
CA THR A 138 0.54 -15.86 -2.05
C THR A 138 -0.79 -15.46 -2.69
N ARG A 139 -1.29 -14.27 -2.35
CA ARG A 139 -2.50 -13.66 -2.92
C ARG A 139 -2.23 -12.85 -4.19
N LYS A 140 -1.00 -12.82 -4.69
CA LYS A 140 -0.55 -12.04 -5.86
C LYS A 140 -0.80 -10.53 -5.70
N VAL A 141 -0.65 -10.05 -4.50
CA VAL A 141 -0.75 -8.61 -4.18
C VAL A 141 0.56 -7.90 -4.49
N VAL A 142 1.68 -8.62 -4.43
CA VAL A 142 3.02 -8.18 -4.83
C VAL A 142 3.64 -9.20 -5.77
N ASP A 143 4.57 -8.76 -6.62
CA ASP A 143 5.25 -9.62 -7.60
C ASP A 143 6.37 -10.42 -6.96
N ASP A 144 7.13 -9.81 -6.04
CA ASP A 144 8.22 -10.48 -5.34
C ASP A 144 8.48 -9.87 -3.97
N ILE A 145 9.10 -10.67 -3.09
CA ILE A 145 9.55 -10.25 -1.77
C ILE A 145 11.07 -10.14 -1.81
N ILE A 146 11.57 -8.97 -1.49
CA ILE A 146 13.00 -8.66 -1.54
C ILE A 146 13.56 -8.30 -0.17
N ASN A 147 14.86 -8.54 0.03
CA ASN A 147 15.53 -8.01 1.21
C ASN A 147 15.86 -6.52 1.00
N PRO A 148 15.88 -5.73 2.08
CA PRO A 148 16.23 -4.30 1.98
C PRO A 148 17.57 -4.03 1.27
N GLU A 149 18.57 -4.89 1.48
CA GLU A 149 19.90 -4.81 0.88
C GLU A 149 19.90 -5.03 -0.63
N ASP A 150 18.95 -5.81 -1.16
CA ASP A 150 18.82 -6.14 -2.58
C ASP A 150 18.02 -5.08 -3.37
N THR A 151 17.40 -4.12 -2.69
CA THR A 151 16.48 -3.12 -3.26
C THR A 151 17.06 -2.43 -4.50
N ARG A 152 18.33 -2.02 -4.44
CA ARG A 152 18.98 -1.33 -5.56
C ARG A 152 19.11 -2.22 -6.79
N GLN A 153 19.43 -3.50 -6.63
CA GLN A 153 19.59 -4.43 -7.73
C GLN A 153 18.25 -4.72 -8.42
N TYR A 154 17.20 -4.94 -7.63
CA TYR A 154 15.84 -5.13 -8.15
C TYR A 154 15.33 -3.89 -8.88
N LEU A 155 15.54 -2.70 -8.33
CA LEU A 155 15.18 -1.44 -8.98
C LEU A 155 15.89 -1.26 -10.33
N LEU A 156 17.19 -1.49 -10.39
CA LEU A 156 17.95 -1.37 -11.64
C LEU A 156 17.43 -2.33 -12.71
N SER A 157 17.16 -3.58 -12.34
CA SER A 157 16.59 -4.58 -13.25
C SER A 157 15.20 -4.18 -13.75
N ALA A 158 14.34 -3.71 -12.84
CA ALA A 158 12.98 -3.29 -13.19
C ALA A 158 12.99 -2.03 -14.09
N ILE A 159 13.86 -1.03 -13.81
CA ILE A 159 13.99 0.16 -14.67
C ILE A 159 14.44 -0.23 -16.08
N ILE A 160 15.41 -1.15 -16.21
CA ILE A 160 15.85 -1.64 -17.51
C ILE A 160 14.68 -2.30 -18.25
N MET A 161 13.89 -3.13 -17.59
CA MET A 161 12.70 -3.74 -18.19
C MET A 161 11.66 -2.71 -18.63
N LEU A 162 11.45 -1.66 -17.83
CA LEU A 162 10.55 -0.57 -18.20
C LEU A 162 11.04 0.18 -19.44
N THR A 163 12.33 0.41 -19.59
CA THR A 163 12.91 1.21 -20.69
C THR A 163 13.14 0.43 -21.98
N LEU A 164 13.24 -0.89 -21.93
CA LEU A 164 13.44 -1.74 -23.12
C LEU A 164 12.14 -1.98 -23.91
N ASN A 165 11.00 -1.69 -23.36
CA ASN A 165 9.68 -1.89 -23.99
C ASN A 165 9.14 -0.62 -24.67
N ASP A 166 9.95 0.40 -24.81
CA ASP A 166 9.73 1.58 -25.66
C ASP A 166 10.39 1.34 -27.02
#